data_516cfa399f5ca9b6039f3a9656be3070
#
_entry.id   516cfa399f5ca9b6039f3a9656be3070
#
_cell.length_a   1.000
_cell.length_b   1.000
_cell.length_c   1.000
_cell.angle_alpha   90.00
_cell.angle_beta   90.00
_cell.angle_gamma   90.00
#
_symmetry.space_group_name_H-M   'P 1'
#
loop_
_entity.id
_entity.type
_entity.pdbx_description
1 polymer ?
#
loop_
_entity_poly.entity_id
_entity_poly.type
_entity_poly.pdbx_seq_one_letter_code
_entity_poly.pdbx_strand_id
1 'polypeptide(L)'
;METAKKGKPFGFYVCALGFTFERMAFYTVKYLLAIWLATNATSGGLGLTDSEGAALSANFVAWTYITPIIGGYIADHWISPRLCVQLGMLLMGVGYICAGMATDLKMVWVMIVLVAVGTGFFKGNLSGVNGLLFGSQEELDEAFSIQYSFVNIGSFVGTTFIAVLATSGKMSFTGVFTLCGCLLILDLIWFTVGGKASLGDAGKTPFKKDTREFVSEEKKAQDNAPLTSGDKKKVVAIVLLTLLSAVFWMLWYMAYMPAYYRFGYGDGDSFMNKANWYIGSFQIPTSWFDSVNALCCIVLGPVLAIVWRKLSERPQGDMSMFRKTALGCILVGISYIVMVIADNIAGDSGQCSIFWLALVCILMSVGEMVFSPLGNSFISKFAPAKLLGFLLGFWPIAVFFAQKLYPKLYDFLNTMSFAKGYGGCAAVVIVFGVILWAFSNKLESWSTEEE
;
A
#
# COMPACT_ATOMS: atom_id res chain seq x y z
N MET A 1 6.13 41.29 3.72
CA MET A 1 7.01 40.61 4.68
C MET A 1 6.84 39.12 4.43
N GLU A 2 7.78 38.50 3.72
CA GLU A 2 7.85 37.06 3.60
C GLU A 2 8.05 36.46 4.99
N THR A 3 7.03 35.81 5.52
CA THR A 3 7.18 34.97 6.71
C THR A 3 8.11 33.82 6.33
N ALA A 4 9.35 33.88 6.83
CA ALA A 4 10.30 32.77 6.72
C ALA A 4 9.56 31.47 7.07
N LYS A 5 9.49 30.51 6.12
CA LYS A 5 8.89 29.20 6.36
C LYS A 5 9.57 28.56 7.58
N LYS A 6 8.89 28.57 8.72
CA LYS A 6 9.34 27.85 9.91
C LYS A 6 9.45 26.38 9.52
N GLY A 7 10.61 25.76 9.77
CA GLY A 7 10.79 24.32 9.57
C GLY A 7 9.75 23.51 10.36
N LYS A 8 9.47 22.29 9.93
CA LYS A 8 8.51 21.42 10.63
C LYS A 8 9.01 21.14 12.07
N PRO A 9 8.10 21.01 13.07
CA PRO A 9 8.50 20.75 14.45
C PRO A 9 9.23 19.39 14.55
N PHE A 10 10.13 19.24 15.51
CA PHE A 10 10.90 17.99 15.68
C PHE A 10 10.01 16.77 15.89
N GLY A 11 8.86 16.94 16.55
CA GLY A 11 7.85 15.89 16.71
C GLY A 11 7.33 15.32 15.39
N PHE A 12 7.28 16.14 14.34
CA PHE A 12 6.94 15.66 12.98
C PHE A 12 7.95 14.62 12.49
N TYR A 13 9.25 14.89 12.66
CA TYR A 13 10.30 13.95 12.23
C TYR A 13 10.33 12.68 13.09
N VAL A 14 9.95 12.78 14.37
CA VAL A 14 9.76 11.60 15.24
C VAL A 14 8.68 10.69 14.67
N CYS A 15 7.54 11.24 14.26
CA CYS A 15 6.46 10.47 13.65
C CYS A 15 6.82 9.98 12.24
N ALA A 16 7.43 10.83 11.41
CA ALA A 16 7.78 10.49 10.02
C ALA A 16 8.81 9.36 9.94
N LEU A 17 9.85 9.38 10.80
CA LEU A 17 10.81 8.28 10.89
C LEU A 17 10.17 6.99 11.43
N GLY A 18 9.19 7.08 12.35
CA GLY A 18 8.40 5.94 12.77
C GLY A 18 7.74 5.23 11.57
N PHE A 19 7.15 5.99 10.66
CA PHE A 19 6.66 5.40 9.39
C PHE A 19 7.78 4.81 8.54
N THR A 20 8.95 5.44 8.48
CA THR A 20 10.07 4.94 7.68
C THR A 20 10.53 3.57 8.16
N PHE A 21 10.78 3.40 9.46
CA PHE A 21 11.22 2.13 10.05
C PHE A 21 10.16 1.04 9.88
N GLU A 22 8.90 1.36 10.15
CA GLU A 22 7.81 0.42 10.02
C GLU A 22 7.63 -0.01 8.55
N ARG A 23 7.62 0.92 7.60
CA ARG A 23 7.50 0.60 6.18
C ARG A 23 8.70 -0.18 5.65
N MET A 24 9.90 0.14 6.10
CA MET A 24 11.13 -0.60 5.79
C MET A 24 11.00 -2.07 6.19
N ALA A 25 10.60 -2.35 7.43
CA ALA A 25 10.38 -3.71 7.90
C ALA A 25 9.21 -4.41 7.15
N PHE A 26 8.07 -3.73 7.00
CA PHE A 26 6.89 -4.30 6.35
C PHE A 26 7.15 -4.71 4.91
N TYR A 27 7.74 -3.84 4.08
CA TYR A 27 7.97 -4.15 2.66
C TYR A 27 9.08 -5.18 2.46
N THR A 28 10.09 -5.20 3.34
CA THR A 28 11.09 -6.27 3.39
C THR A 28 10.42 -7.62 3.63
N VAL A 29 9.60 -7.71 4.68
CA VAL A 29 8.93 -8.96 5.05
C VAL A 29 7.86 -9.34 4.01
N LYS A 30 7.08 -8.37 3.50
CA LYS A 30 6.09 -8.61 2.45
C LYS A 30 6.71 -9.34 1.24
N TYR A 31 7.85 -8.87 0.77
CA TYR A 31 8.57 -9.50 -0.35
C TYR A 31 9.16 -10.85 0.05
N LEU A 32 9.97 -10.87 1.12
CA LEU A 32 10.70 -12.08 1.52
C LEU A 32 9.77 -13.20 1.98
N LEU A 33 8.60 -12.90 2.53
CA LEU A 33 7.64 -13.90 2.94
C LEU A 33 7.19 -14.75 1.75
N ALA A 34 6.84 -14.14 0.62
CA ALA A 34 6.46 -14.85 -0.59
C ALA A 34 7.57 -15.79 -1.06
N ILE A 35 8.81 -15.28 -1.12
CA ILE A 35 9.97 -16.04 -1.58
C ILE A 35 10.31 -17.16 -0.60
N TRP A 36 10.40 -16.86 0.71
CA TRP A 36 10.76 -17.82 1.76
C TRP A 36 9.79 -18.98 1.86
N LEU A 37 8.47 -18.70 1.75
CA LEU A 37 7.45 -19.75 1.80
C LEU A 37 7.61 -20.78 0.68
N ALA A 38 8.00 -20.35 -0.52
CA ALA A 38 8.17 -21.21 -1.68
C ALA A 38 9.60 -21.77 -1.85
N THR A 39 10.59 -21.25 -1.13
CA THR A 39 11.96 -21.77 -1.13
C THR A 39 12.00 -23.15 -0.50
N ASN A 40 12.83 -24.06 -1.05
CA ASN A 40 13.00 -25.43 -0.52
C ASN A 40 13.39 -25.42 0.95
N ALA A 41 12.88 -26.39 1.70
CA ALA A 41 13.20 -26.55 3.12
C ALA A 41 14.70 -26.81 3.36
N THR A 42 15.38 -27.48 2.44
CA THR A 42 16.83 -27.70 2.47
C THR A 42 17.64 -26.42 2.34
N SER A 43 17.07 -25.39 1.75
CA SER A 43 17.66 -24.04 1.58
C SER A 43 17.10 -23.02 2.57
N GLY A 44 16.46 -23.49 3.63
CA GLY A 44 15.96 -22.65 4.74
C GLY A 44 14.61 -22.00 4.49
N GLY A 45 13.85 -22.45 3.47
CA GLY A 45 12.45 -22.07 3.23
C GLY A 45 11.45 -23.05 3.87
N LEU A 46 10.17 -22.95 3.51
CA LEU A 46 9.12 -23.89 3.95
C LEU A 46 8.70 -24.88 2.85
N GLY A 47 9.15 -24.73 1.61
CA GLY A 47 8.89 -25.63 0.49
C GLY A 47 7.41 -25.70 0.09
N LEU A 48 6.65 -24.60 0.25
CA LEU A 48 5.27 -24.50 -0.17
C LEU A 48 5.18 -24.28 -1.69
N THR A 49 4.01 -24.59 -2.25
CA THR A 49 3.71 -24.19 -3.64
C THR A 49 3.60 -22.67 -3.77
N ASP A 50 3.80 -22.17 -4.99
CA ASP A 50 3.62 -20.75 -5.31
C ASP A 50 2.23 -20.23 -4.93
N SER A 51 1.19 -21.03 -5.12
CA SER A 51 -0.18 -20.73 -4.75
C SER A 51 -0.39 -20.61 -3.24
N GLU A 52 0.18 -21.52 -2.45
CA GLU A 52 0.13 -21.46 -0.98
C GLU A 52 0.93 -20.26 -0.46
N GLY A 53 2.11 -19.99 -1.03
CA GLY A 53 2.94 -18.83 -0.74
C GLY A 53 2.22 -17.53 -1.04
N ALA A 54 1.56 -17.43 -2.20
CA ALA A 54 0.75 -16.29 -2.59
C ALA A 54 -0.43 -16.07 -1.63
N ALA A 55 -1.13 -17.15 -1.23
CA ALA A 55 -2.28 -17.07 -0.33
C ALA A 55 -1.87 -16.60 1.09
N LEU A 56 -0.76 -17.09 1.63
CA LEU A 56 -0.26 -16.65 2.95
C LEU A 56 0.26 -15.21 2.92
N SER A 57 0.99 -14.83 1.87
CA SER A 57 1.46 -13.46 1.67
C SER A 57 0.29 -12.49 1.52
N ALA A 58 -0.76 -12.88 0.80
CA ALA A 58 -2.00 -12.12 0.70
C ALA A 58 -2.69 -11.95 2.06
N ASN A 59 -2.76 -13.01 2.87
CA ASN A 59 -3.31 -12.93 4.21
C ASN A 59 -2.52 -11.98 5.11
N PHE A 60 -1.19 -12.03 5.06
CA PHE A 60 -0.33 -11.10 5.78
C PHE A 60 -0.70 -9.64 5.46
N VAL A 61 -0.82 -9.30 4.18
CA VAL A 61 -1.17 -7.93 3.75
C VAL A 61 -2.64 -7.61 4.07
N ALA A 62 -3.60 -8.52 3.80
CA ALA A 62 -5.03 -8.26 3.97
C ALA A 62 -5.37 -7.74 5.38
N TRP A 63 -4.91 -8.45 6.41
CA TRP A 63 -5.25 -8.10 7.78
C TRP A 63 -4.70 -6.75 8.21
N THR A 64 -3.59 -6.28 7.65
CA THR A 64 -3.03 -4.94 7.94
C THR A 64 -3.88 -3.78 7.37
N TYR A 65 -4.86 -4.07 6.52
CA TYR A 65 -5.78 -3.06 5.97
C TYR A 65 -7.11 -2.97 6.71
N ILE A 66 -7.52 -4.00 7.42
CA ILE A 66 -8.80 -3.97 8.17
C ILE A 66 -8.59 -3.65 9.66
N THR A 67 -7.50 -4.09 10.26
CA THR A 67 -7.21 -3.86 11.69
C THR A 67 -7.08 -2.38 12.09
N PRO A 68 -6.63 -1.43 11.24
CA PRO A 68 -6.61 -0.01 11.59
C PRO A 68 -7.98 0.59 11.93
N ILE A 69 -9.08 0.01 11.42
CA ILE A 69 -10.44 0.44 11.77
C ILE A 69 -10.69 0.17 13.25
N ILE A 70 -10.31 -1.01 13.73
CA ILE A 70 -10.48 -1.42 15.14
C ILE A 70 -9.51 -0.63 16.02
N GLY A 71 -8.24 -0.53 15.61
CA GLY A 71 -7.21 0.19 16.38
C GLY A 71 -7.50 1.69 16.50
N GLY A 72 -8.04 2.31 15.44
CA GLY A 72 -8.51 3.69 15.46
C GLY A 72 -9.67 3.88 16.43
N TYR A 73 -10.69 3.02 16.38
CA TYR A 73 -11.83 3.09 17.30
C TYR A 73 -11.39 2.98 18.76
N ILE A 74 -10.41 2.11 19.06
CA ILE A 74 -9.84 1.97 20.41
C ILE A 74 -9.13 3.24 20.85
N ALA A 75 -8.34 3.86 19.96
CA ALA A 75 -7.63 5.09 20.25
C ALA A 75 -8.54 6.31 20.38
N ASP A 76 -9.66 6.31 19.68
CA ASP A 76 -10.67 7.36 19.80
C ASP A 76 -11.33 7.39 21.18
N HIS A 77 -11.60 6.20 21.76
CA HIS A 77 -12.49 6.10 22.92
C HIS A 77 -11.79 5.71 24.21
N TRP A 78 -10.81 4.80 24.18
CA TRP A 78 -10.35 4.10 25.37
C TRP A 78 -8.87 4.29 25.71
N ILE A 79 -7.99 4.21 24.73
CA ILE A 79 -6.53 4.20 24.94
C ILE A 79 -5.92 5.43 24.28
N SER A 80 -4.91 6.02 24.91
CA SER A 80 -4.21 7.16 24.29
C SER A 80 -3.55 6.75 22.97
N PRO A 81 -3.64 7.57 21.92
CA PRO A 81 -3.04 7.28 20.61
C PRO A 81 -1.54 6.98 20.69
N ARG A 82 -0.79 7.66 21.58
CA ARG A 82 0.64 7.36 21.78
C ARG A 82 0.88 5.94 22.29
N LEU A 83 0.07 5.50 23.26
CA LEU A 83 0.20 4.14 23.77
C LEU A 83 -0.21 3.13 22.71
N CYS A 84 -1.24 3.41 21.90
CA CYS A 84 -1.59 2.59 20.75
C CYS A 84 -0.42 2.44 19.79
N VAL A 85 0.25 3.54 19.42
CA VAL A 85 1.44 3.51 18.54
C VAL A 85 2.56 2.65 19.15
N GLN A 86 2.87 2.84 20.43
CA GLN A 86 3.90 2.06 21.12
C GLN A 86 3.57 0.55 21.18
N LEU A 87 2.33 0.21 21.50
CA LEU A 87 1.86 -1.19 21.49
C LEU A 87 1.90 -1.77 20.06
N GLY A 88 1.56 -0.95 19.06
CA GLY A 88 1.63 -1.34 17.66
C GLY A 88 3.05 -1.72 17.24
N MET A 89 4.03 -0.86 17.53
CA MET A 89 5.45 -1.12 17.24
C MET A 89 5.96 -2.37 17.97
N LEU A 90 5.60 -2.52 19.24
CA LEU A 90 5.98 -3.70 20.04
C LEU A 90 5.42 -4.98 19.43
N LEU A 91 4.12 -5.03 19.14
CA LEU A 91 3.47 -6.22 18.58
C LEU A 91 4.02 -6.58 17.21
N MET A 92 4.24 -5.60 16.32
CA MET A 92 4.87 -5.85 15.02
C MET A 92 6.31 -6.34 15.19
N GLY A 93 7.10 -5.72 16.07
CA GLY A 93 8.48 -6.13 16.36
C GLY A 93 8.56 -7.57 16.86
N VAL A 94 7.74 -7.94 17.86
CA VAL A 94 7.64 -9.31 18.36
C VAL A 94 7.16 -10.26 17.26
N GLY A 95 6.19 -9.86 16.45
CA GLY A 95 5.69 -10.66 15.32
C GLY A 95 6.79 -11.02 14.33
N TYR A 96 7.62 -10.06 13.93
CA TYR A 96 8.75 -10.33 13.02
C TYR A 96 9.86 -11.16 13.69
N ILE A 97 10.11 -11.01 14.99
CA ILE A 97 11.01 -11.90 15.72
C ILE A 97 10.45 -13.33 15.77
N CYS A 98 9.14 -13.51 15.96
CA CYS A 98 8.49 -14.80 15.85
C CYS A 98 8.67 -15.43 14.46
N ALA A 99 8.56 -14.63 13.39
CA ALA A 99 8.87 -15.09 12.03
C ALA A 99 10.34 -15.53 11.89
N GLY A 100 11.26 -14.82 12.57
CA GLY A 100 12.67 -15.19 12.65
C GLY A 100 12.96 -16.54 13.33
N MET A 101 12.01 -17.02 14.13
CA MET A 101 12.08 -18.34 14.79
C MET A 101 11.17 -19.37 14.13
N ALA A 102 10.49 -19.02 13.03
CA ALA A 102 9.50 -19.87 12.42
C ALA A 102 10.14 -21.05 11.70
N THR A 103 9.69 -22.24 12.03
CA THR A 103 10.02 -23.51 11.38
C THR A 103 8.79 -24.19 10.77
N ASP A 104 7.61 -23.66 11.04
CA ASP A 104 6.33 -24.19 10.57
C ASP A 104 5.29 -23.07 10.31
N LEU A 105 4.17 -23.45 9.71
CA LEU A 105 3.07 -22.54 9.38
C LEU A 105 2.39 -21.93 10.61
N LYS A 106 2.47 -22.55 11.78
CA LYS A 106 1.84 -22.02 13.00
C LYS A 106 2.52 -20.73 13.42
N MET A 107 3.85 -20.70 13.37
CA MET A 107 4.62 -19.50 13.69
C MET A 107 4.40 -18.39 12.65
N VAL A 108 4.21 -18.74 11.36
CA VAL A 108 3.82 -17.76 10.32
C VAL A 108 2.48 -17.12 10.66
N TRP A 109 1.48 -17.90 11.09
CA TRP A 109 0.21 -17.34 11.52
C TRP A 109 0.30 -16.48 12.79
N VAL A 110 1.15 -16.86 13.74
CA VAL A 110 1.44 -16.03 14.92
C VAL A 110 1.99 -14.67 14.49
N MET A 111 2.96 -14.66 13.57
CA MET A 111 3.50 -13.43 12.98
C MET A 111 2.39 -12.61 12.29
N ILE A 112 1.57 -13.22 11.43
CA ILE A 112 0.49 -12.54 10.72
C ILE A 112 -0.47 -11.84 11.70
N VAL A 113 -0.89 -12.53 12.75
CA VAL A 113 -1.81 -11.98 13.77
C VAL A 113 -1.16 -10.83 14.52
N LEU A 114 0.06 -11.01 15.04
CA LEU A 114 0.76 -9.99 15.81
C LEU A 114 1.03 -8.73 14.96
N VAL A 115 1.49 -8.91 13.72
CA VAL A 115 1.76 -7.78 12.81
C VAL A 115 0.47 -7.09 12.39
N ALA A 116 -0.59 -7.83 12.11
CA ALA A 116 -1.88 -7.25 11.75
C ALA A 116 -2.47 -6.40 12.89
N VAL A 117 -2.51 -6.95 14.11
CA VAL A 117 -3.00 -6.21 15.30
C VAL A 117 -2.10 -5.00 15.57
N GLY A 118 -0.77 -5.20 15.50
CA GLY A 118 0.21 -4.13 15.66
C GLY A 118 0.02 -2.99 14.66
N THR A 119 -0.14 -3.31 13.37
CA THR A 119 -0.43 -2.31 12.32
C THR A 119 -1.74 -1.58 12.60
N GLY A 120 -2.74 -2.30 13.12
CA GLY A 120 -4.02 -1.72 13.53
C GLY A 120 -3.85 -0.63 14.58
N PHE A 121 -3.05 -0.86 15.59
CA PHE A 121 -2.75 0.14 16.62
C PHE A 121 -1.81 1.25 16.13
N PHE A 122 -0.96 0.98 15.15
CA PHE A 122 0.08 1.90 14.73
C PHE A 122 -0.39 2.92 13.67
N LYS A 123 -0.86 2.43 12.52
CA LYS A 123 -0.91 3.19 11.26
C LYS A 123 -1.78 4.45 11.31
N GLY A 124 -3.04 4.32 11.69
CA GLY A 124 -3.97 5.45 11.79
C GLY A 124 -3.60 6.40 12.95
N ASN A 125 -3.23 5.82 14.07
CA ASN A 125 -2.97 6.56 15.30
C ASN A 125 -1.68 7.40 15.21
N LEU A 126 -0.62 6.92 14.55
CA LEU A 126 0.57 7.71 14.31
C LEU A 126 0.29 8.90 13.38
N SER A 127 -0.51 8.70 12.33
CA SER A 127 -0.97 9.81 11.47
C SER A 127 -1.79 10.83 12.25
N GLY A 128 -2.70 10.38 13.13
CA GLY A 128 -3.46 11.24 14.00
C GLY A 128 -2.61 12.05 14.96
N VAL A 129 -1.66 11.40 15.65
CA VAL A 129 -0.71 12.10 16.54
C VAL A 129 0.11 13.13 15.77
N ASN A 130 0.58 12.78 14.55
CA ASN A 130 1.31 13.71 13.70
C ASN A 130 0.44 14.91 13.29
N GLY A 131 -0.83 14.67 12.95
CA GLY A 131 -1.79 15.72 12.59
C GLY A 131 -2.02 16.74 13.70
N LEU A 132 -2.02 16.32 14.97
CA LEU A 132 -2.19 17.21 16.12
C LEU A 132 -1.03 18.21 16.34
N LEU A 133 0.05 18.11 15.59
CA LEU A 133 1.20 19.04 15.68
C LEU A 133 1.03 20.32 14.84
N PHE A 134 -0.01 20.39 14.00
CA PHE A 134 -0.23 21.46 13.04
C PHE A 134 -1.51 22.22 13.34
N GLY A 135 -1.46 23.54 13.16
CA GLY A 135 -2.56 24.44 13.50
C GLY A 135 -3.42 24.86 12.29
N SER A 136 -2.98 24.59 11.06
CA SER A 136 -3.72 24.94 9.83
C SER A 136 -3.81 23.76 8.87
N GLN A 137 -4.84 23.77 8.02
CA GLN A 137 -5.03 22.75 6.99
C GLN A 137 -3.89 22.71 5.98
N GLU A 138 -3.36 23.89 5.60
CA GLU A 138 -2.25 24.00 4.64
C GLU A 138 -0.96 23.35 5.20
N GLU A 139 -0.63 23.62 6.49
CA GLU A 139 0.52 22.99 7.15
C GLU A 139 0.36 21.48 7.27
N LEU A 140 -0.86 21.02 7.53
CA LEU A 140 -1.21 19.61 7.63
C LEU A 140 -1.04 18.88 6.29
N ASP A 141 -1.54 19.46 5.20
CA ASP A 141 -1.46 18.89 3.85
C ASP A 141 0.01 18.80 3.38
N GLU A 142 0.81 19.84 3.66
CA GLU A 142 2.25 19.81 3.38
C GLU A 142 2.96 18.73 4.22
N ALA A 143 2.62 18.62 5.51
CA ALA A 143 3.20 17.63 6.40
C ALA A 143 2.89 16.19 5.95
N PHE A 144 1.65 15.89 5.58
CA PHE A 144 1.27 14.57 5.06
C PHE A 144 1.94 14.25 3.73
N SER A 145 2.13 15.23 2.85
CA SER A 145 2.89 15.04 1.61
C SER A 145 4.35 14.64 1.88
N ILE A 146 5.00 15.32 2.83
CA ILE A 146 6.36 14.98 3.26
C ILE A 146 6.38 13.60 3.94
N GLN A 147 5.43 13.32 4.85
CA GLN A 147 5.30 12.01 5.51
C GLN A 147 5.18 10.87 4.48
N TYR A 148 4.43 11.07 3.39
CA TYR A 148 4.33 10.09 2.31
C TYR A 148 5.68 9.79 1.66
N SER A 149 6.55 10.79 1.53
CA SER A 149 7.93 10.58 1.06
C SER A 149 8.73 9.71 2.02
N PHE A 150 8.61 9.92 3.35
CA PHE A 150 9.24 9.06 4.36
C PHE A 150 8.75 7.61 4.30
N VAL A 151 7.46 7.38 4.05
CA VAL A 151 6.86 6.05 3.81
C VAL A 151 7.54 5.36 2.62
N ASN A 152 7.67 6.06 1.49
CA ASN A 152 8.27 5.50 0.28
C ASN A 152 9.80 5.29 0.42
N ILE A 153 10.51 6.16 1.14
CA ILE A 153 11.92 5.95 1.48
C ILE A 153 12.08 4.66 2.28
N GLY A 154 11.22 4.42 3.28
CA GLY A 154 11.22 3.17 4.05
C GLY A 154 11.02 1.94 3.16
N SER A 155 10.01 1.97 2.28
CA SER A 155 9.77 0.91 1.31
C SER A 155 10.99 0.66 0.41
N PHE A 156 11.56 1.73 -0.17
CA PHE A 156 12.73 1.64 -1.05
C PHE A 156 13.94 1.06 -0.32
N VAL A 157 14.27 1.54 0.88
CA VAL A 157 15.41 1.03 1.65
C VAL A 157 15.21 -0.45 2.02
N GLY A 158 14.00 -0.81 2.44
CA GLY A 158 13.66 -2.18 2.81
C GLY A 158 13.85 -3.17 1.68
N THR A 159 13.30 -2.89 0.51
CA THR A 159 13.36 -3.78 -0.65
C THR A 159 14.70 -3.74 -1.38
N THR A 160 15.38 -2.58 -1.38
CA THR A 160 16.66 -2.40 -2.10
C THR A 160 17.84 -2.96 -1.34
N PHE A 161 17.88 -2.81 -0.02
CA PHE A 161 19.08 -3.13 0.77
C PHE A 161 18.84 -4.25 1.77
N ILE A 162 17.74 -4.21 2.55
CA ILE A 162 17.53 -5.18 3.63
C ILE A 162 17.10 -6.54 3.06
N ALA A 163 16.17 -6.57 2.13
CA ALA A 163 15.73 -7.81 1.51
C ALA A 163 16.88 -8.53 0.78
N VAL A 164 17.81 -7.79 0.22
CA VAL A 164 18.99 -8.32 -0.49
C VAL A 164 19.91 -9.12 0.43
N LEU A 165 19.91 -8.87 1.74
CA LEU A 165 20.71 -9.66 2.69
C LEU A 165 20.31 -11.13 2.67
N ALA A 166 19.00 -11.43 2.51
CA ALA A 166 18.54 -12.80 2.39
C ALA A 166 18.77 -13.38 0.99
N THR A 167 18.39 -12.67 -0.06
CA THR A 167 18.50 -13.17 -1.45
C THR A 167 19.94 -13.30 -1.95
N SER A 168 20.89 -12.57 -1.36
CA SER A 168 22.33 -12.73 -1.64
C SER A 168 23.01 -13.78 -0.77
N GLY A 169 22.29 -14.48 0.11
CA GLY A 169 22.86 -15.48 1.03
C GLY A 169 23.73 -14.90 2.16
N LYS A 170 23.80 -13.58 2.32
CA LYS A 170 24.56 -12.94 3.42
C LYS A 170 23.93 -13.14 4.78
N MET A 171 22.62 -13.34 4.81
CA MET A 171 21.83 -13.63 6.02
C MET A 171 20.71 -14.61 5.66
N SER A 172 20.28 -15.46 6.59
CA SER A 172 19.11 -16.31 6.37
C SER A 172 17.82 -15.47 6.28
N PHE A 173 16.78 -15.99 5.65
CA PHE A 173 15.45 -15.36 5.63
C PHE A 173 14.97 -15.04 7.05
N THR A 174 15.07 -16.03 7.95
CA THR A 174 14.70 -15.90 9.36
C THR A 174 15.55 -14.86 10.09
N GLY A 175 16.84 -14.74 9.74
CA GLY A 175 17.72 -13.68 10.25
C GLY A 175 17.26 -12.28 9.84
N VAL A 176 16.84 -12.10 8.58
CA VAL A 176 16.31 -10.81 8.11
C VAL A 176 14.96 -10.49 8.76
N PHE A 177 14.09 -11.48 8.99
CA PHE A 177 12.84 -11.25 9.75
C PHE A 177 13.14 -10.79 11.17
N THR A 178 14.11 -11.40 11.85
CA THR A 178 14.57 -10.95 13.18
C THR A 178 15.12 -9.53 13.14
N LEU A 179 15.92 -9.19 12.12
CA LEU A 179 16.44 -7.83 11.91
C LEU A 179 15.29 -6.82 11.77
N CYS A 180 14.26 -7.13 10.98
CA CYS A 180 13.07 -6.29 10.85
C CYS A 180 12.35 -6.10 12.20
N GLY A 181 12.27 -7.15 13.02
CA GLY A 181 11.74 -7.06 14.38
C GLY A 181 12.56 -6.14 15.28
N CYS A 182 13.89 -6.25 15.24
CA CYS A 182 14.81 -5.37 15.98
C CYS A 182 14.67 -3.92 15.53
N LEU A 183 14.49 -3.65 14.23
CA LEU A 183 14.25 -2.29 13.71
C LEU A 183 12.97 -1.68 14.30
N LEU A 184 11.90 -2.46 14.45
CA LEU A 184 10.65 -2.00 15.08
C LEU A 184 10.82 -1.72 16.59
N ILE A 185 11.64 -2.50 17.28
CA ILE A 185 11.97 -2.24 18.70
C ILE A 185 12.81 -0.96 18.82
N LEU A 186 13.76 -0.72 17.91
CA LEU A 186 14.49 0.54 17.85
C LEU A 186 13.57 1.72 17.57
N ASP A 187 12.60 1.54 16.67
CA ASP A 187 11.58 2.56 16.38
C ASP A 187 10.71 2.85 17.61
N LEU A 188 10.31 1.83 18.36
CA LEU A 188 9.60 2.01 19.63
C LEU A 188 10.42 2.85 20.62
N ILE A 189 11.73 2.60 20.73
CA ILE A 189 12.62 3.39 21.60
C ILE A 189 12.71 4.83 21.08
N TRP A 190 12.93 5.00 19.77
CA TRP A 190 12.97 6.30 19.10
C TRP A 190 11.68 7.11 19.35
N PHE A 191 10.52 6.51 19.08
CA PHE A 191 9.22 7.16 19.28
C PHE A 191 8.96 7.49 20.76
N THR A 192 9.34 6.59 21.68
CA THR A 192 9.13 6.80 23.12
C THR A 192 9.98 7.93 23.65
N VAL A 193 11.28 7.94 23.33
CA VAL A 193 12.23 8.96 23.80
C VAL A 193 12.00 10.29 23.09
N GLY A 194 11.95 10.27 21.76
CA GLY A 194 11.71 11.45 20.93
C GLY A 194 10.34 12.07 21.20
N GLY A 195 9.32 11.24 21.39
CA GLY A 195 7.96 11.68 21.68
C GLY A 195 7.83 12.36 23.05
N LYS A 196 8.54 11.90 24.07
CA LYS A 196 8.60 12.62 25.38
C LYS A 196 9.16 14.02 25.23
N ALA A 197 10.17 14.19 24.38
CA ALA A 197 10.87 15.45 24.19
C ALA A 197 10.13 16.45 23.28
N SER A 198 9.30 15.98 22.33
CA SER A 198 8.84 16.82 21.21
C SER A 198 7.36 16.84 20.90
N LEU A 199 6.60 15.86 21.38
CA LEU A 199 5.17 15.79 21.06
C LEU A 199 4.26 16.58 22.02
N GLY A 200 4.82 17.13 23.12
CA GLY A 200 4.03 17.86 24.12
C GLY A 200 2.86 17.04 24.65
N ASP A 201 1.63 17.48 24.45
CA ASP A 201 0.41 16.79 24.84
C ASP A 201 -0.30 16.05 23.68
N ALA A 202 0.22 16.15 22.44
CA ALA A 202 -0.37 15.50 21.29
C ALA A 202 -0.51 13.99 21.50
N GLY A 203 -1.72 13.45 21.47
CA GLY A 203 -2.03 12.02 21.59
C GLY A 203 -1.86 11.41 22.99
N LYS A 204 -1.79 12.19 24.06
CA LYS A 204 -1.80 11.67 25.45
C LYS A 204 -3.16 11.21 25.91
N THR A 205 -4.23 11.78 25.36
CA THR A 205 -5.61 11.44 25.66
C THR A 205 -6.29 10.81 24.42
N PRO A 206 -7.31 9.98 24.58
CA PRO A 206 -8.09 9.48 23.44
C PRO A 206 -8.58 10.63 22.55
N PHE A 207 -8.59 10.45 21.22
CA PHE A 207 -8.89 11.53 20.29
C PHE A 207 -10.21 12.23 20.55
N LYS A 208 -11.29 11.51 20.88
CA LYS A 208 -12.60 12.11 21.22
C LYS A 208 -12.61 12.94 22.53
N LYS A 209 -11.60 12.78 23.37
CA LYS A 209 -11.43 13.57 24.60
C LYS A 209 -10.45 14.73 24.42
N ASP A 210 -9.80 14.82 23.25
CA ASP A 210 -8.89 15.92 22.92
C ASP A 210 -9.73 17.14 22.52
N THR A 211 -9.74 18.15 23.39
CA THR A 211 -10.53 19.39 23.22
C THR A 211 -9.97 20.32 22.13
N ARG A 212 -8.86 19.95 21.46
CA ARG A 212 -8.24 20.73 20.40
C ARG A 212 -8.91 20.56 19.03
N GLU A 213 -9.80 19.57 18.85
CA GLU A 213 -10.66 19.52 17.68
C GLU A 213 -11.75 20.58 17.81
N PHE A 214 -11.61 21.68 17.06
CA PHE A 214 -12.68 22.65 16.85
C PHE A 214 -13.79 22.01 16.00
N VAL A 215 -14.63 21.21 16.62
CA VAL A 215 -15.91 20.81 16.00
C VAL A 215 -16.86 21.98 16.17
N SER A 216 -16.99 22.82 15.12
CA SER A 216 -17.97 23.92 15.13
C SER A 216 -19.38 23.37 15.38
N GLU A 217 -20.25 24.16 16.03
CA GLU A 217 -21.66 23.79 16.24
C GLU A 217 -22.38 23.56 14.91
N GLU A 218 -21.97 24.26 13.85
CA GLU A 218 -22.44 24.04 12.48
C GLU A 218 -22.12 22.62 11.96
N LYS A 219 -20.93 22.11 12.24
CA LYS A 219 -20.53 20.75 11.87
C LYS A 219 -21.36 19.70 12.63
N LYS A 220 -21.65 19.94 13.91
CA LYS A 220 -22.55 19.08 14.71
C LYS A 220 -23.99 19.08 14.17
N ALA A 221 -24.49 20.24 13.71
CA ALA A 221 -25.81 20.34 13.10
C ALA A 221 -25.88 19.61 11.75
N GLN A 222 -24.84 19.72 10.92
CA GLN A 222 -24.72 18.98 9.66
C GLN A 222 -24.62 17.47 9.88
N ASP A 223 -23.90 17.01 10.91
CA ASP A 223 -23.76 15.59 11.26
C ASP A 223 -25.09 14.96 11.71
N ASN A 224 -26.05 15.73 12.19
CA ASN A 224 -27.37 15.25 12.63
C ASN A 224 -28.48 15.37 11.56
N ALA A 225 -28.22 16.07 10.44
CA ALA A 225 -29.20 16.22 9.38
C ALA A 225 -29.53 14.87 8.69
N PRO A 226 -30.78 14.64 8.25
CA PRO A 226 -31.11 13.46 7.45
C PRO A 226 -30.44 13.53 6.08
N LEU A 227 -30.01 12.37 5.55
CA LEU A 227 -29.37 12.29 4.23
C LEU A 227 -30.38 12.65 3.14
N THR A 228 -30.00 13.61 2.30
CA THR A 228 -30.76 14.03 1.12
C THR A 228 -30.72 12.97 0.00
N SER A 229 -31.51 13.15 -1.05
CA SER A 229 -31.43 12.30 -2.26
C SER A 229 -30.07 12.43 -2.95
N GLY A 230 -29.52 13.66 -3.01
CA GLY A 230 -28.19 13.95 -3.51
C GLY A 230 -27.08 13.22 -2.71
N ASP A 231 -27.18 13.25 -1.37
CA ASP A 231 -26.25 12.55 -0.49
C ASP A 231 -26.22 11.03 -0.76
N LYS A 232 -27.39 10.42 -0.96
CA LYS A 232 -27.50 8.99 -1.28
C LYS A 232 -26.80 8.66 -2.61
N LYS A 233 -26.95 9.51 -3.65
CA LYS A 233 -26.24 9.34 -4.93
C LYS A 233 -24.73 9.46 -4.74
N LYS A 234 -24.24 10.42 -3.96
CA LYS A 234 -22.82 10.59 -3.63
C LYS A 234 -22.26 9.35 -2.91
N VAL A 235 -22.98 8.82 -1.93
CA VAL A 235 -22.61 7.58 -1.23
C VAL A 235 -22.53 6.40 -2.19
N VAL A 236 -23.50 6.24 -3.10
CA VAL A 236 -23.48 5.18 -4.12
C VAL A 236 -22.26 5.33 -5.03
N ALA A 237 -21.94 6.54 -5.48
CA ALA A 237 -20.76 6.79 -6.31
C ALA A 237 -19.46 6.42 -5.58
N ILE A 238 -19.34 6.75 -4.28
CA ILE A 238 -18.18 6.40 -3.45
C ILE A 238 -18.07 4.88 -3.27
N VAL A 239 -19.18 4.19 -2.99
CA VAL A 239 -19.18 2.72 -2.84
C VAL A 239 -18.80 2.05 -4.16
N LEU A 240 -19.35 2.51 -5.29
CA LEU A 240 -18.97 2.00 -6.62
C LEU A 240 -17.48 2.21 -6.88
N LEU A 241 -16.94 3.40 -6.61
CA LEU A 241 -15.52 3.69 -6.77
C LEU A 241 -14.66 2.77 -5.87
N THR A 242 -15.10 2.49 -4.65
CA THR A 242 -14.40 1.56 -3.73
C THR A 242 -14.41 0.13 -4.27
N LEU A 243 -15.54 -0.34 -4.81
CA LEU A 243 -15.61 -1.66 -5.45
C LEU A 243 -14.72 -1.76 -6.69
N LEU A 244 -14.70 -0.71 -7.52
CA LEU A 244 -13.81 -0.61 -8.68
C LEU A 244 -12.34 -0.62 -8.24
N SER A 245 -12.02 0.03 -7.14
CA SER A 245 -10.66 0.03 -6.58
C SER A 245 -10.24 -1.36 -6.10
N ALA A 246 -11.16 -2.18 -5.59
CA ALA A 246 -10.85 -3.56 -5.21
C ALA A 246 -10.40 -4.40 -6.41
N VAL A 247 -11.04 -4.22 -7.58
CA VAL A 247 -10.62 -4.90 -8.83
C VAL A 247 -9.24 -4.42 -9.28
N PHE A 248 -8.99 -3.11 -9.25
CA PHE A 248 -7.68 -2.55 -9.57
C PHE A 248 -6.59 -3.14 -8.67
N TRP A 249 -6.76 -3.08 -7.35
CA TRP A 249 -5.79 -3.60 -6.39
C TRP A 249 -5.61 -5.11 -6.48
N MET A 250 -6.69 -5.85 -6.76
CA MET A 250 -6.60 -7.31 -6.97
C MET A 250 -5.64 -7.65 -8.12
N LEU A 251 -5.79 -7.00 -9.26
CA LEU A 251 -4.93 -7.21 -10.41
C LEU A 251 -3.53 -6.66 -10.15
N TRP A 252 -3.41 -5.49 -9.52
CA TRP A 252 -2.12 -4.90 -9.20
C TRP A 252 -1.26 -5.83 -8.31
N TYR A 253 -1.83 -6.37 -7.23
CA TYR A 253 -1.11 -7.31 -6.36
C TYR A 253 -0.84 -8.65 -7.04
N MET A 254 -1.77 -9.15 -7.85
CA MET A 254 -1.59 -10.40 -8.58
C MET A 254 -0.40 -10.35 -9.54
N ALA A 255 -0.12 -9.20 -10.17
CA ALA A 255 1.00 -9.05 -11.11
C ALA A 255 2.39 -9.28 -10.47
N TYR A 256 2.51 -9.15 -9.15
CA TYR A 256 3.75 -9.46 -8.44
C TYR A 256 4.05 -10.97 -8.41
N MET A 257 3.03 -11.83 -8.40
CA MET A 257 3.23 -13.28 -8.28
C MET A 257 4.01 -13.86 -9.46
N PRO A 258 3.67 -13.60 -10.74
CA PRO A 258 4.52 -14.04 -11.83
C PRO A 258 5.91 -13.37 -11.85
N ALA A 259 6.03 -12.12 -11.40
CA ALA A 259 7.34 -11.48 -11.29
C ALA A 259 8.26 -12.21 -10.31
N TYR A 260 7.71 -12.75 -9.21
CA TYR A 260 8.45 -13.49 -8.20
C TYR A 260 8.72 -14.93 -8.62
N TYR A 261 7.69 -15.66 -9.07
CA TYR A 261 7.77 -17.10 -9.27
C TYR A 261 8.10 -17.49 -10.71
N ARG A 262 7.41 -16.89 -11.70
CA ARG A 262 7.62 -17.26 -13.10
C ARG A 262 8.91 -16.64 -13.69
N PHE A 263 9.09 -15.35 -13.47
CA PHE A 263 10.26 -14.63 -13.99
C PHE A 263 11.41 -14.56 -13.00
N GLY A 264 11.12 -14.60 -11.69
CA GLY A 264 12.11 -14.56 -10.62
C GLY A 264 12.94 -15.84 -10.54
N TYR A 265 14.07 -15.74 -9.86
CA TYR A 265 14.92 -16.88 -9.53
C TYR A 265 14.88 -17.15 -8.03
N GLY A 266 15.05 -18.42 -7.66
CA GLY A 266 15.07 -18.90 -6.30
C GLY A 266 15.38 -20.41 -6.28
N ASP A 267 15.53 -20.97 -5.09
CA ASP A 267 15.73 -22.40 -4.91
C ASP A 267 14.39 -23.05 -4.52
N GLY A 268 13.76 -23.71 -5.48
CA GLY A 268 12.47 -24.40 -5.34
C GLY A 268 11.76 -24.55 -6.68
N ASP A 269 10.87 -25.55 -6.75
CA ASP A 269 10.13 -25.88 -8.00
C ASP A 269 9.18 -24.78 -8.45
N SER A 270 8.83 -23.86 -7.56
CA SER A 270 7.98 -22.71 -7.87
C SER A 270 8.69 -21.65 -8.74
N PHE A 271 10.02 -21.62 -8.78
CA PHE A 271 10.78 -20.58 -9.50
C PHE A 271 11.17 -21.02 -10.91
N MET A 272 10.55 -20.43 -11.91
CA MET A 272 10.78 -20.79 -13.32
C MET A 272 11.95 -20.05 -13.97
N ASN A 273 12.45 -18.96 -13.37
CA ASN A 273 13.58 -18.17 -13.80
C ASN A 273 13.53 -17.74 -15.29
N LYS A 274 12.37 -17.29 -15.75
CA LYS A 274 12.15 -16.90 -17.16
C LYS A 274 12.67 -15.50 -17.52
N ALA A 275 13.34 -14.78 -16.62
CA ALA A 275 14.01 -13.54 -16.92
C ALA A 275 15.50 -13.62 -16.61
N ASN A 276 16.30 -12.97 -17.46
CA ASN A 276 17.72 -12.83 -17.20
C ASN A 276 17.95 -11.65 -16.22
N TRP A 277 18.30 -11.99 -14.98
CA TRP A 277 18.56 -11.03 -13.90
C TRP A 277 20.03 -10.54 -13.86
N TYR A 278 20.75 -10.61 -14.97
CA TYR A 278 22.13 -10.15 -15.04
C TYR A 278 22.30 -8.94 -15.94
N ILE A 279 23.06 -7.95 -15.45
CA ILE A 279 23.62 -6.87 -16.27
C ILE A 279 25.16 -7.01 -16.19
N GLY A 280 25.77 -7.50 -17.26
CA GLY A 280 27.16 -7.91 -17.22
C GLY A 280 27.37 -9.05 -16.22
N SER A 281 28.29 -8.86 -15.26
CA SER A 281 28.54 -9.81 -14.17
C SER A 281 27.67 -9.55 -12.90
N PHE A 282 26.90 -8.48 -12.87
CA PHE A 282 26.10 -8.12 -11.71
C PHE A 282 24.72 -8.79 -11.77
N GLN A 283 24.41 -9.60 -10.77
CA GLN A 283 23.08 -10.19 -10.58
C GLN A 283 22.17 -9.21 -9.87
N ILE A 284 21.10 -8.81 -10.54
CA ILE A 284 20.08 -7.93 -9.98
C ILE A 284 19.23 -8.71 -8.98
N PRO A 285 19.09 -8.26 -7.73
CA PRO A 285 18.18 -8.90 -6.77
C PRO A 285 16.72 -8.83 -7.22
N THR A 286 15.97 -9.91 -7.10
CA THR A 286 14.54 -9.95 -7.48
C THR A 286 13.69 -8.96 -6.66
N SER A 287 14.10 -8.62 -5.44
CA SER A 287 13.47 -7.59 -4.60
C SER A 287 13.49 -6.18 -5.23
N TRP A 288 14.40 -5.94 -6.19
CA TRP A 288 14.45 -4.65 -6.88
C TRP A 288 13.23 -4.40 -7.78
N PHE A 289 12.46 -5.43 -8.09
CA PHE A 289 11.16 -5.24 -8.72
C PHE A 289 10.23 -4.34 -7.84
N ASP A 290 10.17 -4.63 -6.54
CA ASP A 290 9.44 -3.76 -5.58
C ASP A 290 10.12 -2.41 -5.40
N SER A 291 11.45 -2.35 -5.45
CA SER A 291 12.21 -1.09 -5.33
C SER A 291 11.92 -0.13 -6.48
N VAL A 292 11.76 -0.65 -7.70
CA VAL A 292 11.38 0.17 -8.88
C VAL A 292 10.02 0.83 -8.65
N ASN A 293 9.06 0.11 -8.10
CA ASN A 293 7.75 0.69 -7.74
C ASN A 293 7.91 1.83 -6.71
N ALA A 294 8.62 1.60 -5.61
CA ALA A 294 8.84 2.63 -4.59
C ALA A 294 9.54 3.88 -5.16
N LEU A 295 10.57 3.68 -6.00
CA LEU A 295 11.28 4.76 -6.69
C LEU A 295 10.34 5.53 -7.63
N CYS A 296 9.55 4.80 -8.43
CA CYS A 296 8.56 5.41 -9.31
C CYS A 296 7.56 6.27 -8.51
N CYS A 297 7.06 5.80 -7.37
CA CYS A 297 6.14 6.56 -6.52
C CYS A 297 6.77 7.87 -6.02
N ILE A 298 8.06 7.83 -5.61
CA ILE A 298 8.79 9.03 -5.18
C ILE A 298 8.90 10.06 -6.32
N VAL A 299 9.23 9.60 -7.53
CA VAL A 299 9.45 10.48 -8.70
C VAL A 299 8.13 10.93 -9.33
N LEU A 300 7.19 10.00 -9.50
CA LEU A 300 5.93 10.27 -10.22
C LEU A 300 4.98 11.16 -9.42
N GLY A 301 5.03 11.16 -8.09
CA GLY A 301 4.19 12.04 -7.28
C GLY A 301 4.30 13.51 -7.68
N PRO A 302 5.48 14.15 -7.60
CA PRO A 302 5.69 15.52 -8.05
C PRO A 302 5.42 15.72 -9.54
N VAL A 303 5.81 14.77 -10.40
CA VAL A 303 5.60 14.86 -11.86
C VAL A 303 4.11 14.91 -12.19
N LEU A 304 3.32 14.00 -11.64
CA LEU A 304 1.88 13.96 -11.87
C LEU A 304 1.17 15.18 -11.27
N ALA A 305 1.61 15.69 -10.14
CA ALA A 305 1.08 16.94 -9.59
C ALA A 305 1.24 18.11 -10.57
N ILE A 306 2.39 18.20 -11.25
CA ILE A 306 2.63 19.21 -12.30
C ILE A 306 1.72 18.95 -13.51
N VAL A 307 1.58 17.69 -13.93
CA VAL A 307 0.71 17.31 -15.06
C VAL A 307 -0.75 17.67 -14.79
N TRP A 308 -1.27 17.30 -13.62
CA TRP A 308 -2.67 17.60 -13.24
C TRP A 308 -2.92 19.09 -13.13
N ARG A 309 -1.99 19.86 -12.55
CA ARG A 309 -2.09 21.33 -12.52
C ARG A 309 -2.15 21.91 -13.92
N LYS A 310 -1.26 21.53 -14.84
CA LYS A 310 -1.29 22.00 -16.23
C LYS A 310 -2.56 21.60 -16.98
N LEU A 311 -3.13 20.43 -16.64
CA LEU A 311 -4.41 20.01 -17.22
C LEU A 311 -5.56 20.83 -16.66
N SER A 312 -5.57 21.17 -15.36
CA SER A 312 -6.61 21.99 -14.75
C SER A 312 -6.67 23.44 -15.30
N GLU A 313 -5.53 23.95 -15.82
CA GLU A 313 -5.44 25.27 -16.45
C GLU A 313 -6.04 25.30 -17.87
N ARG A 314 -6.41 24.15 -18.46
CA ARG A 314 -7.03 24.08 -19.80
C ARG A 314 -8.51 24.47 -19.76
N PRO A 315 -9.08 24.95 -20.87
CA PRO A 315 -10.52 25.24 -20.94
C PRO A 315 -11.42 24.07 -20.58
N GLN A 316 -10.95 22.81 -20.82
CA GLN A 316 -11.67 21.58 -20.49
C GLN A 316 -11.46 21.14 -19.04
N GLY A 317 -10.59 21.82 -18.27
CA GLY A 317 -10.23 21.45 -16.91
C GLY A 317 -9.34 20.21 -16.81
N ASP A 318 -9.19 19.70 -15.57
CA ASP A 318 -8.49 18.47 -15.28
C ASP A 318 -9.33 17.25 -15.70
N MET A 319 -8.68 16.09 -15.81
CA MET A 319 -9.37 14.83 -16.04
C MET A 319 -10.22 14.47 -14.81
N SER A 320 -11.45 13.99 -15.05
CA SER A 320 -12.30 13.52 -13.99
C SER A 320 -11.67 12.34 -13.24
N MET A 321 -12.08 12.14 -12.00
CA MET A 321 -11.67 11.03 -11.15
C MET A 321 -11.88 9.68 -11.84
N PHE A 322 -13.06 9.49 -12.44
CA PHE A 322 -13.39 8.25 -13.12
C PHE A 322 -12.52 8.01 -14.36
N ARG A 323 -12.12 9.07 -15.09
CA ARG A 323 -11.15 8.96 -16.20
C ARG A 323 -9.76 8.60 -15.73
N LYS A 324 -9.29 9.19 -14.62
CA LYS A 324 -8.00 8.82 -14.02
C LYS A 324 -8.01 7.35 -13.56
N THR A 325 -9.09 6.91 -12.92
CA THR A 325 -9.27 5.49 -12.55
C THR A 325 -9.24 4.58 -13.77
N ALA A 326 -9.95 4.94 -14.85
CA ALA A 326 -9.95 4.20 -16.10
C ALA A 326 -8.54 4.11 -16.72
N LEU A 327 -7.80 5.21 -16.73
CA LEU A 327 -6.42 5.25 -17.20
C LEU A 327 -5.52 4.33 -16.37
N GLY A 328 -5.66 4.33 -15.05
CA GLY A 328 -4.95 3.41 -14.16
C GLY A 328 -5.21 1.95 -14.50
N CYS A 329 -6.48 1.58 -14.71
CA CYS A 329 -6.86 0.23 -15.13
C CYS A 329 -6.27 -0.16 -16.49
N ILE A 330 -6.31 0.74 -17.48
CA ILE A 330 -5.74 0.50 -18.81
C ILE A 330 -4.24 0.27 -18.72
N LEU A 331 -3.51 1.07 -17.93
CA LEU A 331 -2.07 0.92 -17.75
C LEU A 331 -1.70 -0.41 -17.08
N VAL A 332 -2.45 -0.86 -16.09
CA VAL A 332 -2.28 -2.19 -15.50
C VAL A 332 -2.58 -3.27 -16.55
N GLY A 333 -3.60 -3.11 -17.37
CA GLY A 333 -3.89 -4.05 -18.48
C GLY A 333 -2.77 -4.12 -19.51
N ILE A 334 -2.18 -2.98 -19.89
CA ILE A 334 -1.01 -2.92 -20.77
C ILE A 334 0.20 -3.60 -20.12
N SER A 335 0.42 -3.46 -18.81
CA SER A 335 1.50 -4.16 -18.11
C SER A 335 1.38 -5.68 -18.20
N TYR A 336 0.16 -6.22 -18.16
CA TYR A 336 -0.09 -7.64 -18.39
C TYR A 336 0.19 -8.07 -19.82
N ILE A 337 -0.12 -7.24 -20.82
CA ILE A 337 0.26 -7.52 -22.24
C ILE A 337 1.76 -7.60 -22.35
N VAL A 338 2.50 -6.64 -21.78
CA VAL A 338 3.97 -6.63 -21.76
C VAL A 338 4.51 -7.88 -21.08
N MET A 339 3.90 -8.33 -20.01
CA MET A 339 4.29 -9.55 -19.28
C MET A 339 4.07 -10.81 -20.14
N VAL A 340 2.98 -10.90 -20.89
CA VAL A 340 2.73 -11.99 -21.86
C VAL A 340 3.73 -11.96 -23.00
N ILE A 341 4.07 -10.79 -23.52
CA ILE A 341 5.12 -10.64 -24.56
C ILE A 341 6.46 -11.12 -24.01
N ALA A 342 6.83 -10.74 -22.79
CA ALA A 342 8.06 -11.17 -22.13
C ALA A 342 8.13 -12.69 -21.98
N ASP A 343 7.02 -13.33 -21.59
CA ASP A 343 6.91 -14.78 -21.48
C ASP A 343 7.06 -15.49 -22.82
N ASN A 344 6.42 -14.98 -23.86
CA ASN A 344 6.53 -15.52 -25.22
C ASN A 344 7.97 -15.39 -25.78
N ILE A 345 8.67 -14.29 -25.47
CA ILE A 345 10.09 -14.10 -25.83
C ILE A 345 10.97 -15.11 -25.10
N ALA A 346 10.70 -15.37 -23.82
CA ALA A 346 11.42 -16.38 -23.05
C ALA A 346 11.19 -17.80 -23.60
N GLY A 347 10.02 -18.07 -24.17
CA GLY A 347 9.65 -19.40 -24.66
C GLY A 347 9.62 -20.45 -23.53
N ASP A 348 9.74 -21.72 -23.86
CA ASP A 348 9.62 -22.80 -22.89
C ASP A 348 10.85 -22.94 -21.99
N SER A 349 12.04 -22.75 -22.52
CA SER A 349 13.33 -23.00 -21.85
C SER A 349 14.31 -21.82 -21.81
N GLY A 350 13.91 -20.66 -22.35
CA GLY A 350 14.76 -19.47 -22.42
C GLY A 350 14.42 -18.42 -21.36
N GLN A 351 15.07 -17.27 -21.50
CA GLN A 351 14.86 -16.11 -20.63
C GLN A 351 14.64 -14.85 -21.45
N CYS A 352 13.72 -14.00 -21.01
CA CYS A 352 13.59 -12.64 -21.55
C CYS A 352 14.56 -11.68 -20.85
N SER A 353 14.79 -10.51 -21.42
CA SER A 353 15.58 -9.46 -20.76
C SER A 353 14.82 -8.91 -19.55
N ILE A 354 15.56 -8.60 -18.45
CA ILE A 354 15.04 -7.95 -17.25
C ILE A 354 14.34 -6.60 -17.55
N PHE A 355 14.70 -5.93 -18.63
CA PHE A 355 14.06 -4.67 -19.02
C PHE A 355 12.55 -4.81 -19.30
N TRP A 356 12.07 -5.99 -19.71
CA TRP A 356 10.65 -6.24 -19.82
C TRP A 356 9.93 -6.16 -18.48
N LEU A 357 10.53 -6.72 -17.43
CA LEU A 357 9.97 -6.64 -16.06
C LEU A 357 10.06 -5.22 -15.50
N ALA A 358 11.14 -4.49 -15.79
CA ALA A 358 11.24 -3.08 -15.44
C ALA A 358 10.12 -2.27 -16.09
N LEU A 359 9.82 -2.50 -17.37
CA LEU A 359 8.71 -1.86 -18.08
C LEU A 359 7.34 -2.23 -17.47
N VAL A 360 7.13 -3.50 -17.12
CA VAL A 360 5.93 -3.96 -16.40
C VAL A 360 5.77 -3.17 -15.10
N CYS A 361 6.82 -3.10 -14.28
CA CYS A 361 6.78 -2.41 -12.99
C CYS A 361 6.53 -0.90 -13.14
N ILE A 362 7.16 -0.25 -14.12
CA ILE A 362 6.94 1.18 -14.41
C ILE A 362 5.48 1.43 -14.80
N LEU A 363 4.92 0.63 -15.72
CA LEU A 363 3.51 0.77 -16.14
C LEU A 363 2.54 0.58 -14.97
N MET A 364 2.78 -0.42 -14.13
CA MET A 364 2.01 -0.65 -12.91
C MET A 364 2.11 0.53 -11.95
N SER A 365 3.31 1.07 -11.75
CA SER A 365 3.56 2.20 -10.85
C SER A 365 2.90 3.48 -11.35
N VAL A 366 2.96 3.75 -12.67
CA VAL A 366 2.23 4.88 -13.26
C VAL A 366 0.73 4.71 -13.05
N GLY A 367 0.19 3.51 -13.32
CA GLY A 367 -1.23 3.20 -13.10
C GLY A 367 -1.64 3.40 -11.63
N GLU A 368 -0.82 2.96 -10.69
CA GLU A 368 -1.01 3.16 -9.26
C GLU A 368 -1.04 4.64 -8.89
N MET A 369 -0.04 5.41 -9.32
CA MET A 369 0.09 6.82 -8.95
C MET A 369 -0.98 7.72 -9.59
N VAL A 370 -1.52 7.32 -10.73
CA VAL A 370 -2.69 7.97 -11.34
C VAL A 370 -3.95 7.70 -10.54
N PHE A 371 -4.08 6.53 -9.95
CA PHE A 371 -5.29 6.04 -9.28
C PHE A 371 -5.29 6.24 -7.76
N SER A 372 -4.19 5.88 -7.07
CA SER A 372 -4.16 5.73 -5.61
C SER A 372 -4.49 6.99 -4.79
N PRO A 373 -4.03 8.21 -5.15
CA PRO A 373 -4.33 9.41 -4.37
C PRO A 373 -5.80 9.84 -4.46
N LEU A 374 -6.53 9.33 -5.45
CA LEU A 374 -7.85 9.84 -5.81
C LEU A 374 -8.94 9.45 -4.82
N GLY A 375 -8.87 8.24 -4.25
CA GLY A 375 -9.95 7.73 -3.40
C GLY A 375 -10.19 8.58 -2.16
N ASN A 376 -9.16 8.86 -1.39
CA ASN A 376 -9.28 9.71 -0.21
C ASN A 376 -9.69 11.14 -0.59
N SER A 377 -9.13 11.69 -1.66
CA SER A 377 -9.49 13.03 -2.15
C SER A 377 -10.96 13.12 -2.58
N PHE A 378 -11.46 12.10 -3.31
CA PHE A 378 -12.86 12.06 -3.74
C PHE A 378 -13.80 11.95 -2.53
N ILE A 379 -13.51 11.04 -1.60
CA ILE A 379 -14.32 10.87 -0.41
C ILE A 379 -14.34 12.15 0.42
N SER A 380 -13.20 12.78 0.64
CA SER A 380 -13.11 14.05 1.39
C SER A 380 -13.88 15.18 0.75
N LYS A 381 -13.97 15.21 -0.59
CA LYS A 381 -14.66 16.27 -1.34
C LYS A 381 -16.17 16.06 -1.44
N PHE A 382 -16.63 14.83 -1.60
CA PHE A 382 -18.02 14.54 -1.98
C PHE A 382 -18.81 13.76 -0.92
N ALA A 383 -18.17 13.17 0.09
CA ALA A 383 -18.90 12.45 1.14
C ALA A 383 -19.76 13.40 1.97
N PRO A 384 -21.01 13.01 2.30
CA PRO A 384 -21.80 13.72 3.28
C PRO A 384 -21.04 13.78 4.62
N ALA A 385 -21.07 14.94 5.31
CA ALA A 385 -20.32 15.16 6.55
C ALA A 385 -20.57 14.05 7.59
N LYS A 386 -21.82 13.63 7.74
CA LYS A 386 -22.26 12.54 8.62
C LYS A 386 -21.57 11.19 8.36
N LEU A 387 -21.18 10.90 7.11
CA LEU A 387 -20.62 9.61 6.69
C LEU A 387 -19.14 9.70 6.31
N LEU A 388 -18.53 10.89 6.36
CA LEU A 388 -17.16 11.12 5.90
C LEU A 388 -16.16 10.18 6.58
N GLY A 389 -16.16 10.11 7.89
CA GLY A 389 -15.25 9.24 8.65
C GLY A 389 -15.46 7.76 8.34
N PHE A 390 -16.73 7.33 8.22
CA PHE A 390 -17.08 5.97 7.85
C PHE A 390 -16.57 5.62 6.44
N LEU A 391 -16.81 6.49 5.46
CA LEU A 391 -16.43 6.26 4.05
C LEU A 391 -14.90 6.30 3.85
N LEU A 392 -14.18 7.17 4.57
CA LEU A 392 -12.72 7.16 4.60
C LEU A 392 -12.16 5.87 5.20
N GLY A 393 -12.81 5.34 6.26
CA GLY A 393 -12.48 4.04 6.83
C GLY A 393 -12.86 2.86 5.93
N PHE A 394 -13.89 3.02 5.09
CA PHE A 394 -14.35 1.99 4.17
C PHE A 394 -13.41 1.82 2.94
N TRP A 395 -12.75 2.89 2.48
CA TRP A 395 -11.86 2.84 1.32
C TRP A 395 -10.74 1.79 1.41
N PRO A 396 -9.99 1.65 2.53
CA PRO A 396 -8.97 0.61 2.65
C PRO A 396 -9.50 -0.83 2.63
N ILE A 397 -10.80 -1.05 2.88
CA ILE A 397 -11.44 -2.37 2.83
C ILE A 397 -11.36 -2.95 1.41
N ALA A 398 -11.32 -2.11 0.37
CA ALA A 398 -11.10 -2.55 -1.00
C ALA A 398 -9.82 -3.39 -1.15
N VAL A 399 -8.73 -2.97 -0.51
CA VAL A 399 -7.46 -3.71 -0.54
C VAL A 399 -7.57 -5.02 0.23
N PHE A 400 -8.30 -5.07 1.35
CA PHE A 400 -8.56 -6.31 2.07
C PHE A 400 -9.25 -7.34 1.16
N PHE A 401 -10.31 -6.96 0.47
CA PHE A 401 -10.99 -7.86 -0.48
C PHE A 401 -10.10 -8.24 -1.66
N ALA A 402 -9.34 -7.30 -2.21
CA ALA A 402 -8.38 -7.56 -3.27
C ALA A 402 -7.38 -8.65 -2.86
N GLN A 403 -6.81 -8.56 -1.65
CA GLN A 403 -5.88 -9.53 -1.10
C GLN A 403 -6.52 -10.91 -0.85
N LYS A 404 -7.80 -10.97 -0.51
CA LYS A 404 -8.51 -12.23 -0.33
C LYS A 404 -8.90 -12.92 -1.64
N LEU A 405 -9.03 -12.13 -2.71
CA LEU A 405 -9.50 -12.63 -4.02
C LEU A 405 -8.35 -12.97 -4.96
N TYR A 406 -7.26 -12.18 -4.99
CA TYR A 406 -6.21 -12.39 -5.98
C TYR A 406 -5.54 -13.77 -5.91
N PRO A 407 -5.34 -14.43 -4.75
CA PRO A 407 -4.74 -15.77 -4.74
C PRO A 407 -5.61 -16.81 -5.44
N LYS A 408 -6.93 -16.71 -5.28
CA LYS A 408 -7.89 -17.60 -5.97
C LYS A 408 -7.86 -17.39 -7.48
N LEU A 409 -7.73 -16.12 -7.91
CA LEU A 409 -7.58 -15.81 -9.32
C LEU A 409 -6.23 -16.31 -9.84
N TYR A 410 -5.16 -16.16 -9.08
CA TYR A 410 -3.83 -16.66 -9.42
C TYR A 410 -3.84 -18.19 -9.61
N ASP A 411 -4.43 -18.93 -8.66
CA ASP A 411 -4.64 -20.37 -8.78
C ASP A 411 -5.39 -20.76 -10.05
N PHE A 412 -6.50 -20.07 -10.32
CA PHE A 412 -7.30 -20.32 -11.51
C PHE A 412 -6.50 -20.06 -12.80
N LEU A 413 -5.70 -18.99 -12.85
CA LEU A 413 -4.87 -18.66 -14.00
C LEU A 413 -3.74 -19.69 -14.23
N ASN A 414 -3.21 -20.27 -13.16
CA ASN A 414 -2.19 -21.32 -13.26
C ASN A 414 -2.73 -22.63 -13.87
N THR A 415 -4.06 -22.83 -13.99
CA THR A 415 -4.65 -23.97 -14.69
C THR A 415 -4.60 -23.86 -16.22
N MET A 416 -4.17 -22.72 -16.75
CA MET A 416 -4.15 -22.46 -18.21
C MET A 416 -2.78 -21.93 -18.64
N SER A 417 -2.55 -21.86 -19.96
CA SER A 417 -1.32 -21.26 -20.47
C SER A 417 -1.20 -19.79 -20.03
N PHE A 418 0.02 -19.33 -19.76
CA PHE A 418 0.28 -17.98 -19.28
C PHE A 418 -0.32 -16.91 -20.20
N ALA A 419 -0.10 -17.04 -21.51
CA ALA A 419 -0.65 -16.12 -22.50
C ALA A 419 -2.19 -16.07 -22.48
N LYS A 420 -2.88 -17.21 -22.32
CA LYS A 420 -4.34 -17.26 -22.24
C LYS A 420 -4.86 -16.64 -20.94
N GLY A 421 -4.27 -17.00 -19.81
CA GLY A 421 -4.71 -16.51 -18.49
C GLY A 421 -4.44 -15.00 -18.32
N TYR A 422 -3.21 -14.60 -18.44
CA TYR A 422 -2.79 -13.20 -18.22
C TYR A 422 -3.20 -12.28 -19.39
N GLY A 423 -3.21 -12.78 -20.62
CA GLY A 423 -3.78 -12.07 -21.76
C GLY A 423 -5.29 -11.85 -21.63
N GLY A 424 -6.02 -12.84 -21.09
CA GLY A 424 -7.43 -12.71 -20.75
C GLY A 424 -7.67 -11.64 -19.68
N CYS A 425 -6.86 -11.62 -18.61
CA CYS A 425 -6.91 -10.57 -17.60
C CYS A 425 -6.62 -9.19 -18.18
N ALA A 426 -5.61 -9.07 -19.06
CA ALA A 426 -5.31 -7.82 -19.77
C ALA A 426 -6.52 -7.32 -20.56
N ALA A 427 -7.14 -8.20 -21.36
CA ALA A 427 -8.31 -7.84 -22.16
C ALA A 427 -9.48 -7.37 -21.28
N VAL A 428 -9.79 -8.12 -20.21
CA VAL A 428 -10.88 -7.77 -19.28
C VAL A 428 -10.65 -6.41 -18.64
N VAL A 429 -9.45 -6.13 -18.10
CA VAL A 429 -9.20 -4.88 -17.40
C VAL A 429 -9.09 -3.68 -18.35
N ILE A 430 -8.58 -3.87 -19.58
CA ILE A 430 -8.56 -2.80 -20.59
C ILE A 430 -9.99 -2.48 -21.05
N VAL A 431 -10.79 -3.48 -21.38
CA VAL A 431 -12.20 -3.29 -21.75
C VAL A 431 -12.96 -2.59 -20.62
N PHE A 432 -12.75 -3.03 -19.38
CA PHE A 432 -13.32 -2.39 -18.22
C PHE A 432 -12.90 -0.91 -18.10
N GLY A 433 -11.61 -0.60 -18.26
CA GLY A 433 -11.10 0.77 -18.26
C GLY A 433 -11.71 1.62 -19.38
N VAL A 434 -11.85 1.07 -20.59
CA VAL A 434 -12.50 1.77 -21.72
C VAL A 434 -13.98 2.04 -21.45
N ILE A 435 -14.71 1.08 -20.90
CA ILE A 435 -16.12 1.25 -20.50
C ILE A 435 -16.21 2.34 -19.42
N LEU A 436 -15.38 2.28 -18.37
CA LEU A 436 -15.37 3.29 -17.32
C LEU A 436 -15.05 4.69 -17.87
N TRP A 437 -14.13 4.77 -18.82
CA TRP A 437 -13.82 6.04 -19.51
C TRP A 437 -15.03 6.59 -20.28
N ALA A 438 -15.71 5.74 -21.04
CA ALA A 438 -16.89 6.13 -21.81
C ALA A 438 -18.05 6.62 -20.93
N PHE A 439 -18.24 6.00 -19.75
CA PHE A 439 -19.30 6.38 -18.80
C PHE A 439 -18.86 7.43 -17.76
N SER A 440 -17.62 7.90 -17.81
CA SER A 440 -17.06 8.80 -16.81
C SER A 440 -17.87 10.07 -16.55
N ASN A 441 -18.37 10.73 -17.61
CA ASN A 441 -19.17 11.94 -17.49
C ASN A 441 -20.50 11.71 -16.74
N LYS A 442 -21.15 10.57 -16.99
CA LYS A 442 -22.38 10.19 -16.31
C LYS A 442 -22.15 9.88 -14.82
N LEU A 443 -21.04 9.23 -14.50
CA LEU A 443 -20.69 8.92 -13.12
C LEU A 443 -20.28 10.19 -12.37
N GLU A 444 -19.65 11.12 -13.05
CA GLU A 444 -19.25 12.41 -12.46
C GLU A 444 -20.47 13.28 -12.16
N SER A 445 -21.48 13.31 -13.02
CA SER A 445 -22.72 14.04 -12.74
C SER A 445 -23.41 13.57 -11.46
N TRP A 446 -23.34 12.29 -11.13
CA TRP A 446 -23.91 11.77 -9.88
C TRP A 446 -23.19 12.28 -8.62
N SER A 447 -21.89 12.62 -8.75
CA SER A 447 -21.10 13.17 -7.64
C SER A 447 -21.26 14.67 -7.46
N THR A 448 -21.68 15.40 -8.51
CA THR A 448 -21.75 16.87 -8.58
C THR A 448 -23.19 17.41 -8.57
N GLU A 449 -24.22 16.56 -8.68
CA GLU A 449 -25.61 17.02 -8.58
C GLU A 449 -25.85 17.71 -7.22
N GLU A 450 -26.00 19.04 -7.25
CA GLU A 450 -26.64 19.85 -6.22
C GLU A 450 -28.16 19.80 -6.48
N GLU A 451 -28.96 19.72 -5.41
CA GLU A 451 -30.44 19.77 -5.50
C GLU A 451 -30.93 21.10 -6.06
#